data_91bbf61835cf051675db298006f51edc
#
_entry.id   91bbf61835cf051675db298006f51edc
#
_cell.length_a   1.000
_cell.length_b   1.000
_cell.length_c   1.000
_cell.angle_alpha   90.00
_cell.angle_beta   90.00
_cell.angle_gamma   90.00
#
_symmetry.space_group_name_H-M   'P 1'
#
loop_
_entity.id
_entity.type
_entity.pdbx_description
1 polymer ?
#
loop_
_entity_poly.entity_id
_entity_poly.type
_entity_poly.pdbx_seq_one_letter_code
_entity_poly.pdbx_strand_id
1 'polypeptide(L)'
;MIQTLIILVAIIIIGLQGYWLHQKKTKYIATNGGMITEVHPTDEPAYTAEEVMDFANRTMIKSLSLNFVNYENQLTSVRGDFSAEGYVSFRKALTDSGLLKDISEKRLNVKLSTTPGTLITEGLIRGTKTYAWQYRIPVTVQLVGQAQDYRPQPYDLMVQVRRVKEDEDPRGIQVAQAILKPRNY
;
A
#
# COMPACT_ATOMS: atom_id res chain seq x y z
N MET A 1 -29.98 -3.67 -53.53
CA MET A 1 -28.56 -3.58 -53.12
C MET A 1 -28.25 -2.37 -52.25
N ILE A 2 -28.63 -1.15 -52.63
CA ILE A 2 -28.35 0.07 -51.80
C ILE A 2 -29.06 0.02 -50.45
N GLN A 3 -30.27 -0.47 -50.37
CA GLN A 3 -31.06 -0.58 -49.12
C GLN A 3 -30.47 -1.59 -48.14
N THR A 4 -29.89 -2.71 -48.61
CA THR A 4 -29.22 -3.68 -47.78
C THR A 4 -27.91 -3.16 -47.21
N LEU A 5 -27.17 -2.32 -47.94
CA LEU A 5 -25.96 -1.67 -47.50
C LEU A 5 -26.25 -0.66 -46.39
N ILE A 6 -27.32 0.13 -46.50
CA ILE A 6 -27.74 1.10 -45.49
C ILE A 6 -28.09 0.43 -44.15
N ILE A 7 -28.81 -0.70 -44.20
CA ILE A 7 -29.18 -1.48 -43.02
C ILE A 7 -27.93 -2.04 -42.31
N LEU A 8 -26.96 -2.54 -43.09
CA LEU A 8 -25.72 -3.09 -42.52
C LEU A 8 -24.88 -2.04 -41.85
N VAL A 9 -24.78 -0.82 -42.42
CA VAL A 9 -24.10 0.33 -41.80
C VAL A 9 -24.81 0.77 -40.50
N ALA A 10 -26.15 0.81 -40.49
CA ALA A 10 -26.92 1.16 -39.30
C ALA A 10 -26.69 0.16 -38.14
N ILE A 11 -26.62 -1.11 -38.41
CA ILE A 11 -26.34 -2.17 -37.42
C ILE A 11 -24.92 -1.97 -36.81
N ILE A 12 -23.93 -1.66 -37.64
CA ILE A 12 -22.55 -1.40 -37.17
C ILE A 12 -22.49 -0.16 -36.28
N ILE A 13 -23.20 0.90 -36.63
CA ILE A 13 -23.25 2.13 -35.82
C ILE A 13 -23.93 1.88 -34.48
N ILE A 14 -25.02 1.12 -34.45
CA ILE A 14 -25.71 0.74 -33.20
C ILE A 14 -24.82 -0.14 -32.32
N GLY A 15 -24.10 -1.09 -32.91
CA GLY A 15 -23.15 -1.94 -32.20
C GLY A 15 -21.98 -1.14 -31.60
N LEU A 16 -21.42 -0.18 -32.34
CA LEU A 16 -20.38 0.72 -31.84
C LEU A 16 -20.88 1.63 -30.70
N GLN A 17 -22.10 2.19 -30.82
CA GLN A 17 -22.69 2.99 -29.77
C GLN A 17 -22.96 2.17 -28.50
N GLY A 18 -23.44 0.93 -28.64
CA GLY A 18 -23.63 0.01 -27.50
C GLY A 18 -22.32 -0.34 -26.81
N TYR A 19 -21.26 -0.57 -27.57
CA TYR A 19 -19.91 -0.81 -27.02
C TYR A 19 -19.37 0.41 -26.23
N TRP A 20 -19.52 1.63 -26.75
CA TRP A 20 -19.11 2.86 -26.07
C TRP A 20 -19.93 3.16 -24.81
N LEU A 21 -21.22 2.84 -24.80
CA LEU A 21 -22.08 2.99 -23.63
C LEU A 21 -21.74 1.99 -22.53
N HIS A 22 -21.29 0.79 -22.88
CA HIS A 22 -20.90 -0.25 -21.90
C HIS A 22 -19.57 0.09 -21.21
N GLN A 23 -18.74 0.94 -21.80
CA GLN A 23 -17.48 1.43 -21.16
C GLN A 23 -17.66 2.62 -20.22
N LYS A 24 -18.87 3.15 -20.04
CA LYS A 24 -19.11 4.17 -19.03
C LYS A 24 -19.00 3.53 -17.64
N LYS A 25 -17.86 3.74 -16.99
CA LYS A 25 -17.66 3.38 -15.59
C LYS A 25 -18.76 4.01 -14.75
N THR A 26 -19.50 3.21 -14.01
CA THR A 26 -20.53 3.68 -13.10
C THR A 26 -19.84 4.43 -11.95
N LYS A 27 -20.00 5.75 -11.90
CA LYS A 27 -19.53 6.53 -10.76
C LYS A 27 -20.51 6.32 -9.61
N TYR A 28 -20.04 5.74 -8.53
CA TYR A 28 -20.81 5.63 -7.31
C TYR A 28 -20.72 6.95 -6.54
N ILE A 29 -21.85 7.54 -6.26
CA ILE A 29 -21.96 8.79 -5.51
C ILE A 29 -22.61 8.45 -4.17
N ALA A 30 -21.87 8.62 -3.08
CA ALA A 30 -22.43 8.56 -1.73
C ALA A 30 -22.73 9.99 -1.26
N THR A 31 -23.94 10.21 -0.74
CA THR A 31 -24.32 11.50 -0.14
C THR A 31 -24.21 11.36 1.38
N ASN A 32 -23.19 11.95 1.96
CA ASN A 32 -23.04 12.02 3.41
C ASN A 32 -23.13 13.50 3.82
N GLY A 33 -24.22 13.88 4.50
CA GLY A 33 -24.40 15.23 5.02
C GLY A 33 -24.46 16.36 3.99
N GLY A 34 -24.91 16.08 2.73
CA GLY A 34 -25.04 17.11 1.68
C GLY A 34 -23.79 17.36 0.85
N MET A 35 -22.66 16.73 1.14
CA MET A 35 -21.49 16.70 0.27
C MET A 35 -21.56 15.49 -0.67
N ILE A 36 -21.38 15.74 -1.96
CA ILE A 36 -21.25 14.69 -2.97
C ILE A 36 -19.78 14.23 -2.96
N THR A 37 -19.53 13.04 -2.43
CA THR A 37 -18.19 12.43 -2.47
C THR A 37 -18.19 11.31 -3.52
N GLU A 38 -17.24 11.35 -4.45
CA GLU A 38 -17.04 10.28 -5.41
C GLU A 38 -16.41 9.09 -4.67
N VAL A 39 -17.19 8.00 -4.52
CA VAL A 39 -16.71 6.77 -3.86
C VAL A 39 -16.08 5.88 -4.91
N HIS A 40 -14.80 5.61 -4.79
CA HIS A 40 -14.09 4.69 -5.67
C HIS A 40 -14.26 3.24 -5.18
N PRO A 41 -14.75 2.30 -6.02
CA PRO A 41 -14.85 0.89 -5.66
C PRO A 41 -13.49 0.33 -5.20
N THR A 42 -13.52 -0.56 -4.20
CA THR A 42 -12.29 -1.18 -3.68
C THR A 42 -11.74 -2.31 -4.56
N ASP A 43 -12.48 -2.73 -5.57
CA ASP A 43 -12.09 -3.74 -6.56
C ASP A 43 -11.36 -3.15 -7.79
N GLU A 44 -11.22 -1.82 -7.86
CA GLU A 44 -10.48 -1.14 -8.90
C GLU A 44 -9.23 -0.42 -8.31
N PRO A 45 -8.12 -0.33 -9.08
CA PRO A 45 -6.99 0.49 -8.70
C PRO A 45 -7.37 1.97 -8.88
N ALA A 46 -7.51 2.72 -7.78
CA ALA A 46 -7.74 4.17 -7.83
C ALA A 46 -6.43 4.96 -7.98
N TYR A 47 -5.29 4.27 -7.88
CA TYR A 47 -3.94 4.84 -7.91
C TYR A 47 -3.06 4.07 -8.88
N THR A 48 -2.05 4.74 -9.41
CA THR A 48 -0.97 4.08 -10.17
C THR A 48 -0.07 3.26 -9.23
N ALA A 49 0.61 2.26 -9.78
CA ALA A 49 1.53 1.43 -9.02
C ALA A 49 2.66 2.27 -8.38
N GLU A 50 3.10 3.35 -9.05
CA GLU A 50 4.13 4.26 -8.55
C GLU A 50 3.65 5.07 -7.34
N GLU A 51 2.43 5.60 -7.37
CA GLU A 51 1.85 6.35 -6.24
C GLU A 51 1.69 5.46 -5.01
N VAL A 52 1.26 4.21 -5.21
CA VAL A 52 1.13 3.23 -4.12
C VAL A 52 2.50 2.81 -3.59
N MET A 53 3.51 2.66 -4.46
CA MET A 53 4.89 2.38 -4.04
C MET A 53 5.47 3.52 -3.19
N ASP A 54 5.23 4.77 -3.59
CA ASP A 54 5.65 5.94 -2.82
C ASP A 54 4.99 5.99 -1.44
N PHE A 55 3.69 5.68 -1.38
CA PHE A 55 2.99 5.55 -0.11
C PHE A 55 3.62 4.45 0.77
N ALA A 56 3.83 3.25 0.21
CA ALA A 56 4.47 2.14 0.92
C ALA A 56 5.86 2.52 1.44
N ASN A 57 6.68 3.14 0.61
CA ASN A 57 8.03 3.58 0.96
C ASN A 57 8.02 4.57 2.13
N ARG A 58 7.23 5.64 2.03
CA ARG A 58 7.11 6.65 3.10
C ARG A 58 6.61 6.05 4.40
N THR A 59 5.60 5.20 4.34
CA THR A 59 5.05 4.52 5.50
C THR A 59 6.10 3.63 6.16
N MET A 60 6.86 2.85 5.39
CA MET A 60 7.88 1.96 5.94
C MET A 60 9.08 2.72 6.51
N ILE A 61 9.55 3.78 5.85
CA ILE A 61 10.60 4.64 6.41
C ILE A 61 10.15 5.21 7.76
N LYS A 62 8.95 5.77 7.84
CA LYS A 62 8.38 6.34 9.07
C LYS A 62 8.21 5.28 10.17
N SER A 63 7.81 4.06 9.80
CA SER A 63 7.52 2.97 10.75
C SER A 63 8.77 2.27 11.30
N LEU A 64 9.87 2.28 10.55
CA LEU A 64 11.09 1.56 10.89
C LEU A 64 12.24 2.49 11.30
N SER A 65 12.16 3.80 11.05
CA SER A 65 13.15 4.77 11.53
C SER A 65 12.83 5.18 12.98
N LEU A 66 13.12 4.31 13.91
CA LEU A 66 12.73 4.43 15.31
C LEU A 66 13.82 5.06 16.16
N ASN A 67 13.43 5.95 17.10
CA ASN A 67 14.30 6.58 18.05
C ASN A 67 14.04 6.05 19.46
N PHE A 68 15.08 5.71 20.22
CA PHE A 68 14.94 5.10 21.55
C PHE A 68 14.16 5.95 22.57
N VAL A 69 14.08 7.27 22.37
CA VAL A 69 13.39 8.19 23.30
C VAL A 69 11.86 8.10 23.13
N ASN A 70 11.38 7.94 21.89
CA ASN A 70 9.94 8.11 21.59
C ASN A 70 9.38 7.08 20.60
N TYR A 71 10.03 5.92 20.44
CA TYR A 71 9.61 4.89 19.46
C TYR A 71 8.15 4.43 19.62
N GLU A 72 7.61 4.40 20.83
CA GLU A 72 6.20 4.06 21.06
C GLU A 72 5.25 5.09 20.42
N ASN A 73 5.54 6.38 20.57
CA ASN A 73 4.75 7.44 19.94
C ASN A 73 4.90 7.41 18.40
N GLN A 74 6.11 7.12 17.91
CA GLN A 74 6.36 6.96 16.49
C GLN A 74 5.54 5.80 15.92
N LEU A 75 5.54 4.63 16.56
CA LEU A 75 4.73 3.48 16.17
C LEU A 75 3.23 3.80 16.22
N THR A 76 2.77 4.49 17.25
CA THR A 76 1.37 4.90 17.35
C THR A 76 0.97 5.86 16.22
N SER A 77 1.86 6.76 15.84
CA SER A 77 1.59 7.77 14.79
C SER A 77 1.41 7.17 13.39
N VAL A 78 1.93 5.97 13.13
CA VAL A 78 1.81 5.27 11.84
C VAL A 78 0.65 4.27 11.80
N ARG A 79 -0.07 4.09 12.92
CA ARG A 79 -1.16 3.12 13.00
C ARG A 79 -2.21 3.29 11.90
N GLY A 80 -2.56 4.54 11.57
CA GLY A 80 -3.54 4.85 10.53
C GLY A 80 -3.08 4.49 9.11
N ASP A 81 -1.77 4.33 8.88
CA ASP A 81 -1.23 3.95 7.58
C ASP A 81 -1.34 2.42 7.34
N PHE A 82 -1.68 1.65 8.38
CA PHE A 82 -1.83 0.19 8.32
C PHE A 82 -3.30 -0.22 8.49
N SER A 83 -3.66 -1.37 7.93
CA SER A 83 -4.87 -2.05 8.34
C SER A 83 -4.75 -2.53 9.81
N ALA A 84 -5.87 -2.76 10.47
CA ALA A 84 -5.87 -3.18 11.88
C ALA A 84 -5.02 -4.46 12.09
N GLU A 85 -5.23 -5.47 11.25
CA GLU A 85 -4.49 -6.74 11.29
C GLU A 85 -3.02 -6.54 10.89
N GLY A 86 -2.78 -5.70 9.88
CA GLY A 86 -1.43 -5.37 9.41
C GLY A 86 -0.60 -4.72 10.50
N TYR A 87 -1.18 -3.76 11.24
CA TYR A 87 -0.50 -3.09 12.34
C TYR A 87 -0.19 -4.05 13.51
N VAL A 88 -1.15 -4.88 13.90
CA VAL A 88 -0.93 -5.88 14.97
C VAL A 88 0.19 -6.85 14.59
N SER A 89 0.17 -7.36 13.35
CA SER A 89 1.19 -8.26 12.84
C SER A 89 2.57 -7.60 12.75
N PHE A 90 2.62 -6.33 12.31
CA PHE A 90 3.85 -5.53 12.24
C PHE A 90 4.44 -5.32 13.64
N ARG A 91 3.65 -4.86 14.60
CA ARG A 91 4.12 -4.69 15.98
C ARG A 91 4.59 -5.99 16.60
N LYS A 92 3.85 -7.08 16.39
CA LYS A 92 4.24 -8.41 16.87
C LYS A 92 5.60 -8.82 16.30
N ALA A 93 5.83 -8.64 15.00
CA ALA A 93 7.11 -8.94 14.36
C ALA A 93 8.28 -8.14 14.96
N LEU A 94 8.09 -6.85 15.24
CA LEU A 94 9.09 -6.00 15.89
C LEU A 94 9.40 -6.48 17.33
N THR A 95 8.38 -6.93 18.06
CA THR A 95 8.55 -7.47 19.42
C THR A 95 9.25 -8.83 19.40
N ASP A 96 8.79 -9.75 18.55
CA ASP A 96 9.32 -11.11 18.44
C ASP A 96 10.78 -11.13 17.96
N SER A 97 11.18 -10.14 17.13
CA SER A 97 12.57 -9.97 16.69
C SER A 97 13.51 -9.46 17.79
N GLY A 98 12.97 -9.02 18.92
CA GLY A 98 13.74 -8.38 19.99
C GLY A 98 14.17 -6.95 19.69
N LEU A 99 13.83 -6.39 18.53
CA LEU A 99 14.26 -5.06 18.11
C LEU A 99 13.78 -3.96 19.08
N LEU A 100 12.52 -4.00 19.52
CA LEU A 100 12.00 -3.02 20.48
C LEU A 100 12.70 -3.06 21.83
N LYS A 101 13.07 -4.27 22.28
CA LYS A 101 13.87 -4.47 23.48
C LYS A 101 15.27 -3.87 23.30
N ASP A 102 15.94 -4.13 22.20
CA ASP A 102 17.26 -3.60 21.89
C ASP A 102 17.25 -2.07 21.79
N ILE A 103 16.22 -1.48 21.17
CA ILE A 103 16.02 -0.02 21.10
C ILE A 103 15.96 0.58 22.51
N SER A 104 15.13 0.01 23.39
CA SER A 104 14.92 0.55 24.74
C SER A 104 16.10 0.32 25.67
N GLU A 105 16.64 -0.90 25.76
CA GLU A 105 17.68 -1.26 26.73
C GLU A 105 19.06 -0.75 26.30
N LYS A 106 19.39 -0.85 25.01
CA LYS A 106 20.70 -0.42 24.48
C LYS A 106 20.71 1.02 23.98
N ARG A 107 19.58 1.74 24.08
CA ARG A 107 19.40 3.12 23.60
C ARG A 107 19.81 3.29 22.14
N LEU A 108 19.31 2.41 21.29
CA LEU A 108 19.61 2.41 19.87
C LEU A 108 18.58 3.20 19.06
N ASN A 109 19.04 3.87 18.03
CA ASN A 109 18.21 4.42 16.98
C ASN A 109 18.27 3.49 15.76
N VAL A 110 17.15 3.30 15.11
CA VAL A 110 17.07 2.57 13.84
C VAL A 110 17.04 3.58 12.71
N LYS A 111 18.00 3.50 11.81
CA LYS A 111 18.01 4.24 10.54
C LYS A 111 17.68 3.29 9.41
N LEU A 112 16.65 3.64 8.64
CA LEU A 112 16.27 2.93 7.43
C LEU A 112 16.61 3.77 6.22
N SER A 113 17.32 3.18 5.27
CA SER A 113 17.47 3.72 3.91
C SER A 113 16.89 2.76 2.91
N THR A 114 16.21 3.29 1.89
CA THR A 114 15.53 2.52 0.85
C THR A 114 16.12 2.85 -0.51
N THR A 115 16.05 1.90 -1.43
CA THR A 115 16.25 2.11 -2.86
C THR A 115 14.91 1.92 -3.58
N PRO A 116 14.78 2.33 -4.84
CA PRO A 116 13.54 2.11 -5.59
C PRO A 116 13.09 0.66 -5.52
N GLY A 117 11.81 0.47 -5.15
CA GLY A 117 11.20 -0.84 -5.08
C GLY A 117 10.79 -1.39 -6.45
N THR A 118 10.36 -2.64 -6.46
CA THR A 118 9.82 -3.32 -7.64
C THR A 118 8.42 -3.84 -7.32
N LEU A 119 7.47 -3.57 -8.21
CA LEU A 119 6.15 -4.20 -8.17
C LEU A 119 6.31 -5.70 -8.47
N ILE A 120 5.83 -6.55 -7.58
CA ILE A 120 5.86 -8.01 -7.76
C ILE A 120 4.57 -8.48 -8.43
N THR A 121 3.45 -8.01 -7.91
CA THR A 121 2.12 -8.34 -8.45
C THR A 121 1.11 -7.31 -7.99
N GLU A 122 0.03 -7.19 -8.77
CA GLU A 122 -1.14 -6.41 -8.41
C GLU A 122 -2.40 -7.11 -8.90
N GLY A 123 -3.52 -6.84 -8.28
CA GLY A 123 -4.81 -7.39 -8.66
C GLY A 123 -5.72 -7.65 -7.47
N LEU A 124 -6.82 -8.35 -7.72
CA LEU A 124 -7.78 -8.71 -6.67
C LEU A 124 -7.20 -9.81 -5.77
N ILE A 125 -7.34 -9.61 -4.47
CA ILE A 125 -7.03 -10.65 -3.49
C ILE A 125 -8.03 -11.80 -3.65
N ARG A 126 -7.51 -13.03 -3.81
CA ARG A 126 -8.33 -14.23 -4.05
C ARG A 126 -9.45 -14.37 -2.99
N GLY A 127 -10.68 -14.53 -3.44
CA GLY A 127 -11.86 -14.69 -2.58
C GLY A 127 -12.40 -13.38 -1.99
N THR A 128 -11.88 -12.24 -2.41
CA THR A 128 -12.36 -10.92 -1.98
C THR A 128 -12.63 -10.01 -3.18
N LYS A 129 -13.27 -8.86 -2.93
CA LYS A 129 -13.40 -7.77 -3.91
C LYS A 129 -12.45 -6.61 -3.57
N THR A 130 -11.26 -6.94 -3.09
CA THR A 130 -10.28 -5.94 -2.65
C THR A 130 -9.07 -5.98 -3.55
N TYR A 131 -8.75 -4.87 -4.18
CA TYR A 131 -7.54 -4.71 -4.98
C TYR A 131 -6.31 -4.52 -4.08
N ALA A 132 -5.18 -5.10 -4.45
CA ALA A 132 -3.94 -4.99 -3.71
C ALA A 132 -2.72 -4.96 -4.63
N TRP A 133 -1.63 -4.40 -4.11
CA TRP A 133 -0.32 -4.37 -4.72
C TRP A 133 0.69 -4.99 -3.77
N GLN A 134 1.64 -5.73 -4.32
CA GLN A 134 2.75 -6.30 -3.57
C GLN A 134 4.07 -5.80 -4.13
N TYR A 135 4.89 -5.21 -3.26
CA TYR A 135 6.19 -4.67 -3.61
C TYR A 135 7.31 -5.39 -2.89
N ARG A 136 8.47 -5.43 -3.54
CA ARG A 136 9.75 -5.72 -2.91
C ARG A 136 10.58 -4.44 -2.91
N ILE A 137 10.92 -3.95 -1.74
CA ILE A 137 11.68 -2.72 -1.53
C ILE A 137 13.00 -3.11 -0.90
N PRO A 138 14.14 -2.93 -1.60
CA PRO A 138 15.44 -3.13 -1.02
C PRO A 138 15.71 -2.06 0.04
N VAL A 139 16.06 -2.48 1.25
CA VAL A 139 16.31 -1.58 2.37
C VAL A 139 17.62 -1.91 3.06
N THR A 140 18.24 -0.89 3.65
CA THR A 140 19.38 -1.06 4.55
C THR A 140 18.98 -0.56 5.93
N VAL A 141 19.11 -1.42 6.92
CA VAL A 141 18.83 -1.13 8.33
C VAL A 141 20.15 -0.92 9.05
N GLN A 142 20.30 0.20 9.72
CA GLN A 142 21.46 0.50 10.57
C GLN A 142 20.99 0.81 11.98
N LEU A 143 21.57 0.14 12.97
CA LEU A 143 21.40 0.45 14.38
C LEU A 143 22.53 1.42 14.80
N VAL A 144 22.13 2.55 15.37
CA VAL A 144 23.05 3.62 15.79
C VAL A 144 22.92 3.80 17.29
N GLY A 145 23.97 3.56 18.04
CA GLY A 145 24.01 3.71 19.49
C GLY A 145 24.86 4.92 19.94
N GLN A 146 24.82 5.21 21.24
CA GLN A 146 25.67 6.26 21.83
C GLN A 146 27.15 5.85 21.90
N ALA A 147 27.42 4.55 22.13
CA ALA A 147 28.77 4.03 22.30
C ALA A 147 29.37 3.47 20.99
N GLN A 148 28.54 2.93 20.13
CA GLN A 148 29.00 2.37 18.86
C GLN A 148 27.86 2.33 17.82
N ASP A 149 28.24 2.39 16.55
CA ASP A 149 27.36 2.13 15.43
C ASP A 149 27.52 0.68 14.98
N TYR A 150 26.41 0.04 14.69
CA TYR A 150 26.41 -1.30 14.12
C TYR A 150 26.54 -1.22 12.60
N ARG A 151 27.08 -2.28 12.01
CA ARG A 151 27.19 -2.34 10.55
C ARG A 151 25.80 -2.34 9.91
N PRO A 152 25.60 -1.54 8.84
CA PRO A 152 24.36 -1.58 8.06
C PRO A 152 24.10 -3.00 7.55
N GLN A 153 22.85 -3.44 7.66
CA GLN A 153 22.42 -4.76 7.21
C GLN A 153 21.42 -4.62 6.07
N PRO A 154 21.64 -5.29 4.92
CA PRO A 154 20.72 -5.27 3.80
C PRO A 154 19.56 -6.26 4.02
N TYR A 155 18.35 -5.81 3.67
CA TYR A 155 17.12 -6.62 3.70
C TYR A 155 16.29 -6.38 2.45
N ASP A 156 15.41 -7.32 2.15
CA ASP A 156 14.29 -7.13 1.24
C ASP A 156 13.02 -6.96 2.06
N LEU A 157 12.39 -5.81 1.94
CA LEU A 157 11.11 -5.50 2.57
C LEU A 157 9.99 -5.84 1.60
N MET A 158 9.19 -6.85 1.94
CA MET A 158 7.99 -7.22 1.21
C MET A 158 6.81 -6.48 1.81
N VAL A 159 6.16 -5.61 1.02
CA VAL A 159 5.03 -4.80 1.47
C VAL A 159 3.82 -5.12 0.61
N GLN A 160 2.70 -5.40 1.25
CA GLN A 160 1.40 -5.48 0.61
C GLN A 160 0.57 -4.26 1.01
N VAL A 161 0.10 -3.52 0.02
CA VAL A 161 -0.85 -2.43 0.18
C VAL A 161 -2.17 -2.88 -0.40
N ARG A 162 -3.28 -2.60 0.28
CA ARG A 162 -4.63 -2.92 -0.19
C ARG A 162 -5.52 -1.69 -0.27
N ARG A 163 -6.49 -1.75 -1.15
CA ARG A 163 -7.60 -0.81 -1.15
C ARG A 163 -8.44 -1.01 0.12
N VAL A 164 -8.88 0.09 0.67
CA VAL A 164 -9.87 0.14 1.77
C VAL A 164 -10.95 1.13 1.40
N LYS A 165 -12.05 1.11 2.12
CA LYS A 165 -13.09 2.11 1.94
C LYS A 165 -12.62 3.47 2.46
N GLU A 166 -13.12 4.54 1.87
CA GLU A 166 -12.76 5.91 2.26
C GLU A 166 -13.30 6.30 3.65
N ASP A 167 -14.28 5.56 4.19
CA ASP A 167 -14.72 5.66 5.57
C ASP A 167 -13.74 5.03 6.58
N GLU A 168 -12.94 4.05 6.15
CA GLU A 168 -11.88 3.45 6.95
C GLU A 168 -10.59 4.28 6.90
N ASP A 169 -10.23 4.79 5.71
CA ASP A 169 -9.11 5.69 5.50
C ASP A 169 -9.40 6.65 4.33
N PRO A 170 -9.33 7.98 4.55
CA PRO A 170 -9.62 8.97 3.50
C PRO A 170 -8.76 8.82 2.24
N ARG A 171 -7.58 8.19 2.33
CA ARG A 171 -6.72 7.88 1.17
C ARG A 171 -7.19 6.65 0.41
N GLY A 172 -8.07 5.83 1.01
CA GLY A 172 -8.57 4.60 0.41
C GLY A 172 -7.53 3.50 0.21
N ILE A 173 -6.35 3.59 0.85
CA ILE A 173 -5.28 2.57 0.80
C ILE A 173 -4.60 2.43 2.17
N GLN A 174 -4.24 1.20 2.52
CA GLN A 174 -3.51 0.89 3.76
C GLN A 174 -2.49 -0.23 3.53
N VAL A 175 -1.42 -0.22 4.33
CA VAL A 175 -0.47 -1.35 4.40
C VAL A 175 -1.15 -2.52 5.11
N ALA A 176 -1.33 -3.62 4.41
CA ALA A 176 -1.93 -4.84 4.95
C ALA A 176 -0.89 -5.79 5.54
N GLN A 177 0.33 -5.77 5.00
CA GLN A 177 1.41 -6.62 5.48
C GLN A 177 2.77 -5.98 5.17
N ALA A 178 3.72 -6.14 6.10
CA ALA A 178 5.12 -5.79 5.91
C ALA A 178 6.01 -6.88 6.50
N ILE A 179 6.89 -7.46 5.68
CA ILE A 179 7.79 -8.55 6.07
C ILE A 179 9.21 -8.17 5.68
N LEU A 180 10.11 -8.16 6.65
CA LEU A 180 11.53 -7.91 6.44
C LEU A 180 12.28 -9.24 6.32
N LYS A 181 12.95 -9.48 5.19
CA LYS A 181 13.74 -10.69 4.95
C LYS A 181 15.22 -10.32 4.80
N PRO A 182 16.14 -10.97 5.51
CA PRO A 182 17.55 -10.76 5.30
C PRO A 182 17.93 -11.04 3.83
N ARG A 183 18.76 -10.18 3.26
CA ARG A 183 19.33 -10.42 1.94
C ARG A 183 20.65 -11.17 2.11
N ASN A 184 20.62 -12.47 1.79
CA ASN A 184 21.83 -13.27 1.70
C ASN A 184 22.49 -13.00 0.34
N TYR A 185 23.77 -12.64 0.36
CA TYR A 185 24.61 -12.55 -0.83
C TYR A 185 25.24 -13.91 -1.10
#